data_55bf1dfd752dffd134781d8f6c7370fc
#
_entry.id   55bf1dfd752dffd134781d8f6c7370fc
#
_cell.length_a   1.000
_cell.length_b   1.000
_cell.length_c   1.000
_cell.angle_alpha   90.00
_cell.angle_beta   90.00
_cell.angle_gamma   90.00
#
_symmetry.space_group_name_H-M   'P 1'
#
loop_
_entity.id
_entity.type
_entity.pdbx_description
1 polymer ?
#
loop_
_entity_poly.entity_id
_entity_poly.type
_entity_poly.pdbx_seq_one_letter_code
_entity_poly.pdbx_strand_id
1 'polypeptide(L)'
;MIPVFIVLYFLNINVIDETQHWTPFLLVRYMVLNLGVALLIGLVEESLFRGIVLVGLKRKFPVAIAILITSLYFAGLHFLSAKADPLIDDVTLSTGFSLLGEAFRNVVDPEHLSAVVALLMVGVFLGVLRTQVNVSLGLCIGCHTSWVWQIKMSKKLFNTDFNSPYQYLVSHYDGVVGPLVAVWLSATLIGYFIYQQTKKA
;
A
#
# COMPACT_ATOMS: atom_id res chain seq x y z
N MET A 1 -10.22 -2.70 -3.13
CA MET A 1 -10.11 -1.22 -2.96
C MET A 1 -11.36 -0.45 -3.42
N ILE A 2 -12.11 -0.91 -4.42
CA ILE A 2 -13.32 -0.18 -4.90
C ILE A 2 -14.24 0.29 -3.76
N PRO A 3 -14.63 -0.55 -2.77
CA PRO A 3 -15.48 -0.07 -1.67
C PRO A 3 -14.87 1.07 -0.84
N VAL A 4 -13.54 1.08 -0.68
CA VAL A 4 -12.83 2.17 0.00
C VAL A 4 -13.04 3.49 -0.75
N PHE A 5 -12.82 3.51 -2.07
CA PHE A 5 -13.03 4.72 -2.87
C PHE A 5 -14.48 5.22 -2.87
N ILE A 6 -15.44 4.29 -2.88
CA ILE A 6 -16.87 4.62 -2.77
C ILE A 6 -17.13 5.34 -1.44
N VAL A 7 -16.63 4.80 -0.33
CA VAL A 7 -16.78 5.43 1.01
C VAL A 7 -16.11 6.79 1.05
N LEU A 8 -14.87 6.93 0.54
CA LEU A 8 -14.15 8.20 0.53
C LEU A 8 -14.89 9.29 -0.29
N TYR A 9 -15.51 8.90 -1.38
CA TYR A 9 -16.32 9.81 -2.20
C TYR A 9 -17.61 10.25 -1.47
N PHE A 10 -18.38 9.31 -0.91
CA PHE A 10 -19.62 9.63 -0.20
C PHE A 10 -19.40 10.43 1.09
N LEU A 11 -18.24 10.30 1.73
CA LEU A 11 -17.86 11.09 2.90
C LEU A 11 -17.21 12.44 2.55
N ASN A 12 -17.18 12.81 1.28
CA ASN A 12 -16.54 14.03 0.77
C ASN A 12 -15.08 14.17 1.21
N ILE A 13 -14.36 13.04 1.33
CA ILE A 13 -12.92 13.03 1.53
C ILE A 13 -12.23 13.14 0.16
N ASN A 14 -12.74 12.40 -0.85
CA ASN A 14 -12.31 12.52 -2.23
C ASN A 14 -13.29 13.44 -2.98
N VAL A 15 -12.84 14.65 -3.30
CA VAL A 15 -13.59 15.66 -4.04
C VAL A 15 -13.07 15.71 -5.47
N ILE A 16 -13.98 15.78 -6.46
CA ILE A 16 -13.59 15.84 -7.88
C ILE A 16 -12.70 17.07 -8.11
N ASP A 17 -11.58 16.86 -8.81
CA ASP A 17 -10.70 17.95 -9.20
C ASP A 17 -11.27 18.67 -10.43
N GLU A 18 -12.00 19.77 -10.19
CA GLU A 18 -12.61 20.59 -11.24
C GLU A 18 -11.58 21.41 -12.05
N THR A 19 -10.33 21.50 -11.58
CA THR A 19 -9.27 22.22 -12.31
C THR A 19 -8.76 21.44 -13.52
N GLN A 20 -9.05 20.14 -13.56
CA GLN A 20 -8.59 19.22 -14.63
C GLN A 20 -9.61 19.14 -15.76
N HIS A 21 -9.23 19.58 -16.94
CA HIS A 21 -10.05 19.43 -18.15
C HIS A 21 -9.76 18.08 -18.83
N TRP A 22 -10.54 17.07 -18.49
CA TRP A 22 -10.39 15.72 -19.04
C TRP A 22 -10.99 15.61 -20.44
N THR A 23 -10.13 15.29 -21.41
CA THR A 23 -10.58 14.75 -22.69
C THR A 23 -10.55 13.23 -22.67
N PRO A 24 -11.38 12.52 -23.47
CA PRO A 24 -11.34 11.05 -23.55
C PRO A 24 -9.94 10.51 -23.86
N PHE A 25 -9.21 11.20 -24.74
CA PHE A 25 -7.84 10.81 -25.10
C PHE A 25 -6.87 10.94 -23.91
N LEU A 26 -6.92 12.05 -23.17
CA LEU A 26 -6.07 12.23 -21.98
C LEU A 26 -6.39 11.20 -20.91
N LEU A 27 -7.68 10.94 -20.66
CA LEU A 27 -8.09 9.95 -19.67
C LEU A 27 -7.54 8.56 -20.03
N VAL A 28 -7.75 8.08 -21.25
CA VAL A 28 -7.25 6.78 -21.71
C VAL A 28 -5.72 6.73 -21.62
N ARG A 29 -5.01 7.78 -22.04
CA ARG A 29 -3.55 7.86 -21.93
C ARG A 29 -3.09 7.71 -20.47
N TYR A 30 -3.70 8.43 -19.52
CA TYR A 30 -3.35 8.32 -18.10
C TYR A 30 -3.68 6.94 -17.53
N MET A 31 -4.83 6.36 -17.90
CA MET A 31 -5.19 5.00 -17.49
C MET A 31 -4.13 3.98 -17.91
N VAL A 32 -3.71 4.02 -19.17
CA VAL A 32 -2.72 3.06 -19.72
C VAL A 32 -1.33 3.28 -19.10
N LEU A 33 -0.86 4.54 -19.00
CA LEU A 33 0.44 4.83 -18.41
C LEU A 33 0.50 4.43 -16.93
N ASN A 34 -0.52 4.79 -16.14
CA ASN A 34 -0.56 4.42 -14.72
C ASN A 34 -0.73 2.91 -14.53
N LEU A 35 -1.42 2.20 -15.43
CA LEU A 35 -1.50 0.74 -15.39
C LEU A 35 -0.13 0.11 -15.64
N GLY A 36 0.64 0.62 -16.61
CA GLY A 36 2.00 0.15 -16.89
C GLY A 36 2.94 0.34 -15.69
N VAL A 37 2.90 1.53 -15.06
CA VAL A 37 3.69 1.82 -13.85
C VAL A 37 3.24 0.93 -12.69
N ALA A 38 1.93 0.79 -12.46
CA ALA A 38 1.40 -0.06 -11.39
C ALA A 38 1.76 -1.53 -11.59
N LEU A 39 1.76 -2.02 -12.83
CA LEU A 39 2.16 -3.39 -13.15
C LEU A 39 3.65 -3.60 -12.86
N LEU A 40 4.51 -2.65 -13.22
CA LEU A 40 5.94 -2.73 -12.92
C LEU A 40 6.18 -2.77 -11.41
N ILE A 41 5.52 -1.90 -10.64
CA ILE A 41 5.59 -1.90 -9.17
C ILE A 41 5.14 -3.26 -8.62
N GLY A 42 3.96 -3.73 -9.01
CA GLY A 42 3.42 -5.01 -8.53
C GLY A 42 4.32 -6.20 -8.90
N LEU A 43 4.89 -6.21 -10.11
CA LEU A 43 5.84 -7.25 -10.53
C LEU A 43 7.10 -7.27 -9.64
N VAL A 44 7.72 -6.13 -9.43
CA VAL A 44 8.96 -6.04 -8.66
C VAL A 44 8.70 -6.36 -7.19
N GLU A 45 7.72 -5.72 -6.59
CA GLU A 45 7.45 -5.85 -5.15
C GLU A 45 6.92 -7.23 -4.78
N GLU A 46 5.95 -7.78 -5.53
CA GLU A 46 5.42 -9.11 -5.20
C GLU A 46 6.45 -10.22 -5.47
N SER A 47 7.27 -10.09 -6.51
CA SER A 47 8.36 -11.04 -6.74
C SER A 47 9.36 -11.03 -5.59
N LEU A 48 9.71 -9.86 -5.09
CA LEU A 48 10.61 -9.71 -3.94
C LEU A 48 9.96 -10.25 -2.66
N PHE A 49 8.81 -9.69 -2.26
CA PHE A 49 8.22 -9.98 -0.95
C PHE A 49 7.55 -11.36 -0.89
N ARG A 50 6.73 -11.72 -1.88
CA ARG A 50 5.96 -12.98 -1.88
C ARG A 50 6.64 -14.10 -2.65
N GLY A 51 7.51 -13.75 -3.59
CA GLY A 51 8.34 -14.71 -4.33
C GLY A 51 9.57 -15.16 -3.55
N ILE A 52 10.39 -14.22 -3.07
CA ILE A 52 11.70 -14.51 -2.47
C ILE A 52 11.63 -14.53 -0.94
N VAL A 53 11.27 -13.38 -0.32
CA VAL A 53 11.37 -13.21 1.13
C VAL A 53 10.41 -14.14 1.87
N LEU A 54 9.13 -14.14 1.54
CA LEU A 54 8.14 -14.99 2.20
C LEU A 54 8.44 -16.48 2.01
N VAL A 55 8.83 -16.91 0.81
CA VAL A 55 9.18 -18.31 0.53
C VAL A 55 10.43 -18.72 1.30
N GLY A 56 11.43 -17.85 1.40
CA GLY A 56 12.64 -18.10 2.19
C GLY A 56 12.34 -18.22 3.70
N LEU A 57 11.54 -17.31 4.25
CA LEU A 57 11.16 -17.31 5.66
C LEU A 57 10.29 -18.52 6.05
N LYS A 58 9.39 -18.95 5.19
CA LYS A 58 8.56 -20.15 5.42
C LYS A 58 9.35 -21.44 5.59
N ARG A 59 10.60 -21.49 5.14
CA ARG A 59 11.49 -22.64 5.36
C ARG A 59 12.00 -22.75 6.79
N LYS A 60 12.00 -21.63 7.54
CA LYS A 60 12.57 -21.53 8.88
C LYS A 60 11.53 -21.20 9.97
N PHE A 61 10.42 -20.56 9.59
CA PHE A 61 9.40 -20.05 10.52
C PHE A 61 8.01 -20.58 10.15
N PRO A 62 7.09 -20.69 11.14
CA PRO A 62 5.67 -20.89 10.88
C PRO A 62 5.12 -19.83 9.92
N VAL A 63 4.15 -20.25 9.09
CA VAL A 63 3.59 -19.39 8.02
C VAL A 63 3.11 -18.03 8.54
N ALA A 64 2.44 -17.99 9.69
CA ALA A 64 1.95 -16.74 10.28
C ALA A 64 3.10 -15.78 10.62
N ILE A 65 4.19 -16.29 11.20
CA ILE A 65 5.39 -15.49 11.54
C ILE A 65 6.08 -15.00 10.26
N ALA A 66 6.20 -15.87 9.25
CA ALA A 66 6.80 -15.50 7.97
C ALA A 66 5.98 -14.39 7.27
N ILE A 67 4.64 -14.46 7.30
CA ILE A 67 3.76 -13.41 6.80
C ILE A 67 3.99 -12.11 7.58
N LEU A 68 3.98 -12.15 8.90
CA LEU A 68 4.14 -10.96 9.74
C LEU A 68 5.48 -10.26 9.47
N ILE A 69 6.59 -11.00 9.48
CA ILE A 69 7.93 -10.44 9.21
C ILE A 69 7.95 -9.80 7.81
N THR A 70 7.49 -10.52 6.79
CA THR A 70 7.48 -9.99 5.41
C THR A 70 6.62 -8.73 5.29
N SER A 71 5.48 -8.67 6.01
CA SER A 71 4.56 -7.52 6.00
C SER A 71 5.14 -6.32 6.73
N LEU A 72 5.89 -6.53 7.82
CA LEU A 72 6.62 -5.46 8.51
C LEU A 72 7.72 -4.87 7.62
N TYR A 73 8.47 -5.70 6.92
CA TYR A 73 9.45 -5.24 5.93
C TYR A 73 8.79 -4.44 4.81
N PHE A 74 7.69 -4.97 4.26
CA PHE A 74 6.92 -4.31 3.20
C PHE A 74 6.45 -2.92 3.65
N ALA A 75 5.79 -2.82 4.81
CA ALA A 75 5.30 -1.55 5.34
C ALA A 75 6.45 -0.57 5.66
N GLY A 76 7.50 -1.06 6.33
CA GLY A 76 8.63 -0.21 6.74
C GLY A 76 9.38 0.41 5.55
N LEU A 77 9.60 -0.37 4.48
CA LEU A 77 10.32 0.12 3.30
C LEU A 77 9.59 1.25 2.55
N HIS A 78 8.27 1.36 2.68
CA HIS A 78 7.50 2.46 2.09
C HIS A 78 7.80 3.82 2.74
N PHE A 79 8.27 3.84 3.99
CA PHE A 79 8.61 5.05 4.73
C PHE A 79 10.11 5.24 4.89
N LEU A 80 10.92 4.36 4.31
CA LEU A 80 12.37 4.44 4.37
C LEU A 80 12.88 5.48 3.34
N SER A 81 12.52 6.73 3.56
CA SER A 81 12.96 7.87 2.75
C SER A 81 13.45 9.00 3.64
N ALA A 82 14.55 9.64 3.27
CA ALA A 82 14.99 10.88 3.86
C ALA A 82 14.40 12.07 3.09
N LYS A 83 14.04 13.13 3.81
CA LYS A 83 13.54 14.38 3.20
C LYS A 83 14.69 15.32 2.81
N ALA A 84 15.85 15.16 3.46
CA ALA A 84 17.02 15.97 3.15
C ALA A 84 17.59 15.60 1.77
N ASP A 85 17.79 16.63 0.95
CA ASP A 85 18.42 16.54 -0.38
C ASP A 85 19.76 17.32 -0.32
N PRO A 86 20.84 16.66 0.17
CA PRO A 86 22.14 17.33 0.31
C PRO A 86 22.70 17.64 -1.09
N LEU A 87 23.39 18.79 -1.20
CA LEU A 87 24.12 19.12 -2.40
C LEU A 87 25.19 18.04 -2.67
N ILE A 88 25.39 17.72 -3.95
CA ILE A 88 26.31 16.62 -4.36
C ILE A 88 27.69 16.80 -3.76
N ASP A 89 28.17 18.04 -3.64
CA ASP A 89 29.49 18.38 -3.10
C ASP A 89 29.61 18.17 -1.57
N ASP A 90 28.48 18.10 -0.86
CA ASP A 90 28.39 17.92 0.59
C ASP A 90 28.14 16.44 1.00
N VAL A 91 28.09 15.52 0.02
CA VAL A 91 27.83 14.10 0.29
C VAL A 91 29.08 13.43 0.85
N THR A 92 29.01 13.04 2.11
CA THR A 92 30.05 12.30 2.83
C THR A 92 29.48 11.00 3.42
N LEU A 93 30.31 10.14 3.96
CA LEU A 93 29.83 8.95 4.69
C LEU A 93 28.96 9.33 5.88
N SER A 94 29.28 10.42 6.58
CA SER A 94 28.46 10.91 7.71
C SER A 94 27.08 11.39 7.23
N THR A 95 27.00 12.03 6.07
CA THR A 95 25.73 12.39 5.41
C THR A 95 24.87 11.14 5.17
N GLY A 96 25.47 10.05 4.66
CA GLY A 96 24.77 8.78 4.44
C GLY A 96 24.20 8.19 5.74
N PHE A 97 24.93 8.18 6.84
CA PHE A 97 24.42 7.73 8.14
C PHE A 97 23.34 8.65 8.71
N SER A 98 23.44 9.95 8.51
CA SER A 98 22.41 10.91 8.91
C SER A 98 21.12 10.68 8.15
N LEU A 99 21.16 10.53 6.82
CA LEU A 99 20.02 10.23 5.97
C LEU A 99 19.37 8.88 6.34
N LEU A 100 20.17 7.87 6.62
CA LEU A 100 19.66 6.58 7.08
C LEU A 100 18.95 6.70 8.44
N GLY A 101 19.52 7.46 9.39
CA GLY A 101 18.90 7.72 10.69
C GLY A 101 17.58 8.51 10.55
N GLU A 102 17.50 9.45 9.62
CA GLU A 102 16.27 10.16 9.29
C GLU A 102 15.22 9.22 8.68
N ALA A 103 15.61 8.40 7.72
CA ALA A 103 14.74 7.42 7.09
C ALA A 103 14.10 6.45 8.11
N PHE A 104 14.89 5.97 9.09
CA PHE A 104 14.34 5.13 10.16
C PHE A 104 13.39 5.89 11.09
N ARG A 105 13.64 7.17 11.36
CA ARG A 105 12.72 8.01 12.15
C ARG A 105 11.39 8.20 11.45
N ASN A 106 11.37 8.34 10.14
CA ASN A 106 10.14 8.46 9.35
C ASN A 106 9.23 7.23 9.46
N VAL A 107 9.79 6.03 9.63
CA VAL A 107 9.01 4.79 9.82
C VAL A 107 8.20 4.82 11.11
N VAL A 108 8.74 5.44 12.17
CA VAL A 108 8.11 5.50 13.51
C VAL A 108 7.44 6.84 13.80
N ASP A 109 7.37 7.74 12.82
CA ASP A 109 6.72 9.02 12.94
C ASP A 109 5.21 8.82 13.21
N PRO A 110 4.65 9.42 14.28
CA PRO A 110 3.22 9.33 14.57
C PRO A 110 2.31 9.75 13.42
N GLU A 111 2.74 10.69 12.58
CA GLU A 111 1.97 11.13 11.39
C GLU A 111 1.83 10.01 10.34
N HIS A 112 2.81 9.11 10.27
CA HIS A 112 2.81 7.99 9.33
C HIS A 112 2.20 6.71 9.92
N LEU A 113 1.99 6.63 11.23
CA LEU A 113 1.60 5.39 11.91
C LEU A 113 0.33 4.75 11.31
N SER A 114 -0.66 5.56 10.97
CA SER A 114 -1.91 5.08 10.36
C SER A 114 -1.68 4.44 8.98
N ALA A 115 -0.78 5.01 8.19
CA ALA A 115 -0.39 4.46 6.89
C ALA A 115 0.49 3.21 7.04
N VAL A 116 1.41 3.19 8.02
CA VAL A 116 2.23 2.00 8.33
C VAL A 116 1.33 0.81 8.68
N VAL A 117 0.33 1.01 9.56
CA VAL A 117 -0.64 -0.03 9.92
C VAL A 117 -1.45 -0.49 8.71
N ALA A 118 -1.89 0.42 7.86
CA ALA A 118 -2.63 0.07 6.64
C ALA A 118 -1.76 -0.74 5.66
N LEU A 119 -0.51 -0.34 5.43
CA LEU A 119 0.42 -1.08 4.58
C LEU A 119 0.83 -2.42 5.18
N LEU A 120 0.93 -2.52 6.52
CA LEU A 120 1.11 -3.79 7.21
C LEU A 120 -0.06 -4.73 6.88
N MET A 121 -1.31 -4.24 6.95
CA MET A 121 -2.50 -5.04 6.61
C MET A 121 -2.56 -5.42 5.13
N VAL A 122 -2.13 -4.55 4.21
CA VAL A 122 -1.91 -4.89 2.79
C VAL A 122 -0.91 -6.05 2.68
N GLY A 123 0.21 -5.95 3.40
CA GLY A 123 1.23 -6.99 3.45
C GLY A 123 0.69 -8.34 3.93
N VAL A 124 -0.05 -8.33 5.05
CA VAL A 124 -0.68 -9.52 5.62
C VAL A 124 -1.70 -10.11 4.65
N PHE A 125 -2.57 -9.29 4.06
CA PHE A 125 -3.57 -9.74 3.08
C PHE A 125 -2.92 -10.47 1.90
N LEU A 126 -1.92 -9.86 1.26
CA LEU A 126 -1.21 -10.47 0.14
C LEU A 126 -0.42 -11.73 0.56
N GLY A 127 0.12 -11.74 1.80
CA GLY A 127 0.78 -12.91 2.38
C GLY A 127 -0.19 -14.08 2.61
N VAL A 128 -1.39 -13.82 3.12
CA VAL A 128 -2.46 -14.82 3.27
C VAL A 128 -2.93 -15.29 1.90
N LEU A 129 -3.15 -14.38 0.96
CA LEU A 129 -3.52 -14.72 -0.41
C LEU A 129 -2.51 -15.68 -1.03
N ARG A 130 -1.21 -15.41 -0.86
CA ARG A 130 -0.11 -16.23 -1.38
C ARG A 130 0.03 -17.60 -0.72
N THR A 131 -0.38 -17.75 0.53
CA THR A 131 -0.07 -18.95 1.33
C THR A 131 -1.28 -19.83 1.64
N GLN A 132 -2.47 -19.24 1.76
CA GLN A 132 -3.69 -19.92 2.22
C GLN A 132 -4.69 -20.19 1.10
N VAL A 133 -4.71 -19.34 0.07
CA VAL A 133 -5.66 -19.48 -1.04
C VAL A 133 -5.10 -20.39 -2.14
N ASN A 134 -3.90 -20.91 -1.97
CA ASN A 134 -3.18 -21.77 -2.92
C ASN A 134 -3.04 -21.14 -4.32
N VAL A 135 -2.73 -19.87 -4.35
CA VAL A 135 -2.74 -19.08 -5.58
C VAL A 135 -1.34 -18.82 -6.08
N SER A 136 -1.22 -18.66 -7.38
CA SER A 136 0.01 -18.27 -8.04
C SER A 136 0.43 -16.85 -7.61
N LEU A 137 1.72 -16.54 -7.75
CA LEU A 137 2.24 -15.19 -7.55
C LEU A 137 1.51 -14.16 -8.43
N GLY A 138 1.02 -14.60 -9.61
CA GLY A 138 0.26 -13.76 -10.53
C GLY A 138 -0.99 -13.11 -9.92
N LEU A 139 -1.71 -13.80 -9.00
CA LEU A 139 -2.85 -13.17 -8.34
C LEU A 139 -2.42 -12.06 -7.37
N CYS A 140 -1.33 -12.27 -6.62
CA CYS A 140 -0.79 -11.23 -5.76
C CYS A 140 -0.36 -10.00 -6.58
N ILE A 141 0.36 -10.23 -7.69
CA ILE A 141 0.75 -9.19 -8.64
C ILE A 141 -0.49 -8.46 -9.19
N GLY A 142 -1.51 -9.19 -9.64
CA GLY A 142 -2.74 -8.60 -10.18
C GLY A 142 -3.50 -7.77 -9.14
N CYS A 143 -3.66 -8.27 -7.91
CA CYS A 143 -4.29 -7.52 -6.82
C CYS A 143 -3.50 -6.24 -6.49
N HIS A 144 -2.19 -6.34 -6.32
CA HIS A 144 -1.33 -5.21 -6.01
C HIS A 144 -1.36 -4.17 -7.13
N THR A 145 -1.13 -4.59 -8.37
CA THR A 145 -1.22 -3.74 -9.57
C THR A 145 -2.56 -3.00 -9.63
N SER A 146 -3.68 -3.73 -9.43
CA SER A 146 -5.01 -3.13 -9.43
C SER A 146 -5.17 -2.05 -8.36
N TRP A 147 -4.64 -2.27 -7.15
CA TRP A 147 -4.73 -1.30 -6.06
C TRP A 147 -3.88 -0.07 -6.32
N VAL A 148 -2.62 -0.24 -6.72
CA VAL A 148 -1.73 0.88 -7.06
C VAL A 148 -2.30 1.69 -8.22
N TRP A 149 -2.84 1.02 -9.25
CA TRP A 149 -3.48 1.69 -10.37
C TRP A 149 -4.69 2.53 -9.93
N GLN A 150 -5.60 1.97 -9.10
CA GLN A 150 -6.75 2.68 -8.56
C GLN A 150 -6.34 3.90 -7.73
N ILE A 151 -5.32 3.76 -6.85
CA ILE A 151 -4.78 4.87 -6.05
C ILE A 151 -4.24 5.97 -6.97
N LYS A 152 -3.42 5.62 -7.96
CA LYS A 152 -2.86 6.58 -8.93
C LYS A 152 -3.95 7.30 -9.72
N MET A 153 -4.99 6.57 -10.15
CA MET A 153 -6.13 7.17 -10.85
C MET A 153 -6.95 8.06 -9.93
N SER A 154 -7.21 7.64 -8.69
CA SER A 154 -7.90 8.47 -7.71
C SER A 154 -7.20 9.80 -7.49
N LYS A 155 -5.88 9.80 -7.28
CA LYS A 155 -5.07 11.02 -7.13
C LYS A 155 -5.04 11.94 -8.36
N LYS A 156 -5.47 11.45 -9.52
CA LYS A 156 -5.57 12.26 -10.74
C LYS A 156 -6.97 12.84 -10.95
N LEU A 157 -7.99 12.13 -10.45
CA LEU A 157 -9.39 12.51 -10.64
C LEU A 157 -9.96 13.29 -9.46
N PHE A 158 -9.36 13.12 -8.26
CA PHE A 158 -9.87 13.67 -7.01
C PHE A 158 -8.75 14.34 -6.23
N ASN A 159 -9.11 15.40 -5.54
CA ASN A 159 -8.35 16.01 -4.47
C ASN A 159 -8.79 15.43 -3.13
N THR A 160 -7.87 15.24 -2.19
CA THR A 160 -8.22 14.82 -0.83
C THR A 160 -8.51 16.05 0.02
N ASP A 161 -9.73 16.16 0.56
CA ASP A 161 -10.09 17.20 1.50
C ASP A 161 -9.72 16.77 2.93
N PHE A 162 -8.60 17.30 3.42
CA PHE A 162 -8.14 17.09 4.78
C PHE A 162 -8.89 17.95 5.83
N ASN A 163 -9.85 18.79 5.44
CA ASN A 163 -10.74 19.51 6.35
C ASN A 163 -12.05 18.75 6.59
N SER A 164 -12.28 17.63 5.88
CA SER A 164 -13.44 16.78 6.11
C SER A 164 -13.47 16.29 7.57
N PRO A 165 -14.66 16.24 8.22
CA PRO A 165 -14.81 15.69 9.57
C PRO A 165 -14.40 14.20 9.65
N TYR A 166 -14.26 13.53 8.51
CA TYR A 166 -13.88 12.11 8.39
C TYR A 166 -12.42 11.91 7.95
N GLN A 167 -11.58 12.97 7.95
CA GLN A 167 -10.17 12.90 7.55
C GLN A 167 -9.37 11.81 8.29
N TYR A 168 -9.77 11.45 9.51
CA TYR A 168 -9.14 10.38 10.29
C TYR A 168 -9.22 8.98 9.65
N LEU A 169 -10.04 8.80 8.62
CA LEU A 169 -10.16 7.55 7.87
C LEU A 169 -9.03 7.34 6.85
N VAL A 170 -8.32 8.40 6.50
CA VAL A 170 -7.18 8.39 5.59
C VAL A 170 -5.91 8.84 6.30
N SER A 171 -4.75 8.66 5.67
CA SER A 171 -3.50 9.21 6.18
C SER A 171 -3.03 10.39 5.36
N HIS A 172 -2.21 11.24 5.95
CA HIS A 172 -1.52 12.32 5.24
C HIS A 172 -0.43 11.82 4.27
N TYR A 173 -0.09 10.52 4.33
CA TYR A 173 0.90 9.90 3.46
C TYR A 173 0.50 9.98 1.97
N ASP A 174 -0.75 9.61 1.67
CA ASP A 174 -1.20 9.61 0.27
C ASP A 174 -2.68 9.96 0.07
N GLY A 175 -3.42 10.24 1.15
CA GLY A 175 -4.83 10.59 1.10
C GLY A 175 -5.80 9.43 0.85
N VAL A 176 -5.29 8.19 0.76
CA VAL A 176 -6.09 6.98 0.51
C VAL A 176 -5.75 5.87 1.49
N VAL A 177 -4.45 5.54 1.60
CA VAL A 177 -3.97 4.47 2.48
C VAL A 177 -3.99 4.97 3.93
N GLY A 178 -4.85 4.36 4.74
CA GLY A 178 -5.05 4.76 6.13
C GLY A 178 -5.97 3.81 6.88
N PRO A 179 -6.57 4.23 8.01
CA PRO A 179 -7.39 3.38 8.86
C PRO A 179 -8.54 2.68 8.13
N LEU A 180 -9.20 3.34 7.18
CA LEU A 180 -10.28 2.72 6.40
C LEU A 180 -9.79 1.50 5.61
N VAL A 181 -8.60 1.57 4.99
CA VAL A 181 -8.00 0.44 4.28
C VAL A 181 -7.66 -0.68 5.24
N ALA A 182 -7.07 -0.35 6.40
CA ALA A 182 -6.73 -1.35 7.42
C ALA A 182 -7.98 -2.11 7.91
N VAL A 183 -9.05 -1.38 8.23
CA VAL A 183 -10.33 -1.97 8.68
C VAL A 183 -10.94 -2.84 7.57
N TRP A 184 -10.98 -2.35 6.34
CA TRP A 184 -11.53 -3.09 5.20
C TRP A 184 -10.80 -4.42 4.96
N LEU A 185 -9.46 -4.39 4.95
CA LEU A 185 -8.67 -5.59 4.73
C LEU A 185 -8.76 -6.55 5.92
N SER A 186 -8.80 -6.04 7.15
CA SER A 186 -9.03 -6.85 8.36
C SER A 186 -10.38 -7.56 8.30
N ALA A 187 -11.46 -6.85 7.96
CA ALA A 187 -12.79 -7.43 7.81
C ALA A 187 -12.81 -8.52 6.73
N THR A 188 -12.14 -8.29 5.60
CA THR A 188 -12.02 -9.26 4.52
C THR A 188 -11.29 -10.54 4.98
N LEU A 189 -10.19 -10.39 5.72
CA LEU A 189 -9.44 -11.53 6.26
C LEU A 189 -10.24 -12.31 7.31
N ILE A 190 -10.92 -11.61 8.21
CA ILE A 190 -11.80 -12.23 9.21
C ILE A 190 -12.90 -13.03 8.51
N GLY A 191 -13.59 -12.42 7.53
CA GLY A 191 -14.62 -13.10 6.74
C GLY A 191 -14.09 -14.36 6.02
N TYR A 192 -12.88 -14.27 5.45
CA TYR A 192 -12.22 -15.40 4.83
C TYR A 192 -11.97 -16.55 5.83
N PHE A 193 -11.44 -16.26 7.02
CA PHE A 193 -11.15 -17.29 8.01
C PHE A 193 -12.43 -17.92 8.60
N ILE A 194 -13.49 -17.13 8.83
CA ILE A 194 -14.80 -17.65 9.25
C ILE A 194 -15.33 -18.62 8.18
N TYR A 195 -15.31 -18.20 6.91
CA TYR A 195 -15.76 -19.04 5.79
C TYR A 195 -14.96 -20.35 5.69
N GLN A 196 -13.65 -20.32 5.94
CA GLN A 196 -12.83 -21.52 5.94
C GLN A 196 -13.17 -22.48 7.10
N GLN A 197 -13.56 -21.95 8.26
CA GLN A 197 -13.99 -22.78 9.39
C GLN A 197 -15.33 -23.45 9.11
N THR A 198 -16.31 -22.74 8.53
CA THR A 198 -17.63 -23.32 8.18
C THR A 198 -17.54 -24.42 7.13
N LYS A 199 -16.51 -24.43 6.26
CA LYS A 199 -16.30 -25.50 5.29
C LYS A 199 -15.68 -26.78 5.90
N LYS A 200 -15.09 -26.70 7.09
CA LYS A 200 -14.45 -27.82 7.76
C LYS A 200 -15.36 -28.50 8.79
N ALA A 201 -16.42 -27.81 9.18
CA ALA A 201 -17.50 -28.34 10.02
C ALA A 201 -18.55 -29.06 9.17
#